data_6900bbfbfb26ac7b29112d0a31a846e1
#
_entry.id   6900bbfbfb26ac7b29112d0a31a846e1
#
_cell.length_a   1.000
_cell.length_b   1.000
_cell.length_c   1.000
_cell.angle_alpha   90.00
_cell.angle_beta   90.00
_cell.angle_gamma   90.00
#
_symmetry.space_group_name_H-M   'P 1'
#
loop_
_entity.id
_entity.type
_entity.pdbx_description
1 polymer ?
#
loop_
_entity_poly.entity_id
_entity_poly.type
_entity_poly.pdbx_seq_one_letter_code
_entity_poly.pdbx_strand_id
1 'polypeptide(L)'
;MRLFLLCTLSIAVTFVATSLSVAENRNPNVIYIMADDAGIGDFGCYGGKIIQTPNVDQLAAQGLRFTQHYSGSTVCAPSRSVLMTGLHTGHTRVRGNKSASLLDDDVTVAEIMKQAGYVTGAMGKWGLGSADSSGAPWKQGFDHYFGYLSQRNAHHYYPEFLWKDGSKVFYPDNPQQRTHYSHDLMTHEALQFIQANQSKPFFLYLPYTIPHVDLDVPNDSKQPYMGKLEPETPYGRPNGQHYRHEKFPHATFAGMITRLDRDIGTIMALLSELELDKKTLVIFCSDNGATSAGGADPDFFDSNGPYRGIKRDLYEGGIITPMIARWPGKIAPGTATDHVSGFQDLMPTMAELVDTQLPEGLDGISYLPTLLNQTADQEQHDHLYWEFSEQGGKRALRRGDWKLVQTNVGRKQPSPVELYNLKSDLAEANDLSSKMPELVAELTALMDSARIPSETFPLFHHESKKKSRSTSAN
;
A
#
# COMPACT_ATOMS: atom_id res chain seq x y z
N MET A 1 -67.95 45.51 -55.01
CA MET A 1 -67.39 44.14 -54.86
C MET A 1 -66.00 44.27 -54.25
N ARG A 2 -65.93 44.20 -52.94
CA ARG A 2 -64.59 44.30 -52.17
C ARG A 2 -64.15 42.93 -51.76
N LEU A 3 -62.96 42.55 -52.24
CA LEU A 3 -62.31 41.30 -51.94
C LEU A 3 -61.56 41.46 -50.60
N PHE A 4 -61.85 40.62 -49.58
CA PHE A 4 -61.13 40.55 -48.33
C PHE A 4 -60.06 39.46 -48.46
N LEU A 5 -58.79 39.84 -48.31
CA LEU A 5 -57.65 38.96 -48.26
C LEU A 5 -57.43 38.62 -46.77
N LEU A 6 -57.61 37.35 -46.38
CA LEU A 6 -57.26 36.83 -45.08
C LEU A 6 -55.82 36.38 -45.12
N CYS A 7 -54.94 37.09 -44.41
CA CYS A 7 -53.59 36.61 -44.10
C CYS A 7 -53.62 35.70 -42.86
N THR A 8 -53.36 34.40 -43.03
CA THR A 8 -53.13 33.47 -41.93
C THR A 8 -51.69 33.54 -41.53
N LEU A 9 -51.40 33.99 -40.30
CA LEU A 9 -50.06 34.03 -39.70
C LEU A 9 -49.79 32.66 -39.01
N SER A 10 -48.92 31.82 -39.61
CA SER A 10 -48.46 30.57 -39.01
C SER A 10 -47.32 30.87 -38.05
N ILE A 11 -47.59 30.73 -36.75
CA ILE A 11 -46.55 30.80 -35.73
C ILE A 11 -45.89 29.44 -35.64
N ALA A 12 -44.64 29.32 -36.13
CA ALA A 12 -43.80 28.14 -35.94
C ALA A 12 -43.20 28.21 -34.53
N VAL A 13 -43.68 27.38 -33.62
CA VAL A 13 -43.07 27.18 -32.29
C VAL A 13 -41.88 26.21 -32.43
N THR A 14 -40.69 26.76 -32.42
CA THR A 14 -39.47 25.99 -32.41
C THR A 14 -39.21 25.47 -30.98
N PHE A 15 -39.45 24.20 -30.73
CA PHE A 15 -39.02 23.53 -29.50
C PHE A 15 -37.50 23.40 -29.53
N VAL A 16 -36.80 24.23 -28.79
CA VAL A 16 -35.38 24.02 -28.47
C VAL A 16 -35.31 22.94 -27.37
N ALA A 17 -35.09 21.72 -27.77
CA ALA A 17 -34.75 20.65 -26.83
C ALA A 17 -33.36 20.95 -26.26
N THR A 18 -33.27 21.59 -25.09
CA THR A 18 -32.09 21.63 -24.27
C THR A 18 -31.88 20.23 -23.75
N SER A 19 -31.00 19.46 -24.40
CA SER A 19 -30.42 18.28 -23.81
C SER A 19 -29.67 18.75 -22.57
N LEU A 20 -30.23 18.50 -21.39
CA LEU A 20 -29.48 18.47 -20.14
C LEU A 20 -28.46 17.34 -20.30
N SER A 21 -27.27 17.67 -20.75
CA SER A 21 -26.11 16.85 -20.56
C SER A 21 -25.98 16.69 -19.03
N VAL A 22 -26.43 15.56 -18.51
CA VAL A 22 -26.02 15.10 -17.19
C VAL A 22 -24.49 15.09 -17.25
N ALA A 23 -23.87 16.04 -16.58
CA ALA A 23 -22.41 16.06 -16.47
C ALA A 23 -22.03 14.67 -15.96
N GLU A 24 -21.44 13.87 -16.83
CA GLU A 24 -20.92 12.55 -16.49
C GLU A 24 -20.03 12.77 -15.27
N ASN A 25 -20.37 12.13 -14.17
CA ASN A 25 -19.71 12.31 -12.89
C ASN A 25 -18.20 12.13 -13.12
N ARG A 26 -17.45 13.25 -13.14
CA ARG A 26 -16.04 13.28 -13.57
C ARG A 26 -15.11 12.55 -12.62
N ASN A 27 -15.61 12.22 -11.42
CA ASN A 27 -14.83 11.62 -10.34
C ASN A 27 -14.90 10.08 -10.41
N PRO A 28 -13.79 9.40 -10.74
CA PRO A 28 -13.76 7.94 -10.77
C PRO A 28 -13.88 7.35 -9.37
N ASN A 29 -14.40 6.14 -9.25
CA ASN A 29 -14.16 5.33 -8.07
C ASN A 29 -12.66 5.02 -7.96
N VAL A 30 -12.19 4.84 -6.74
CA VAL A 30 -10.82 4.41 -6.49
C VAL A 30 -10.82 3.17 -5.62
N ILE A 31 -10.12 2.11 -6.04
CA ILE A 31 -9.85 0.92 -5.24
C ILE A 31 -8.35 0.79 -5.10
N TYR A 32 -7.85 0.83 -3.87
CA TYR A 32 -6.44 0.66 -3.54
C TYR A 32 -6.26 -0.66 -2.80
N ILE A 33 -5.67 -1.66 -3.46
CA ILE A 33 -5.46 -3.01 -2.94
C ILE A 33 -4.01 -3.14 -2.53
N MET A 34 -3.76 -3.56 -1.29
CA MET A 34 -2.41 -3.69 -0.77
C MET A 34 -2.22 -5.07 -0.12
N ALA A 35 -1.25 -5.83 -0.62
CA ALA A 35 -0.75 -7.05 0.03
C ALA A 35 0.09 -6.70 1.25
N ASP A 36 0.31 -7.66 2.15
CA ASP A 36 1.13 -7.52 3.36
C ASP A 36 2.31 -8.50 3.26
N ASP A 37 3.55 -7.99 3.15
CA ASP A 37 4.79 -8.77 3.06
C ASP A 37 5.01 -9.54 1.74
N ALA A 38 4.32 -9.21 0.66
CA ALA A 38 4.59 -9.80 -0.65
C ALA A 38 5.78 -9.08 -1.33
N GLY A 39 6.74 -9.85 -1.80
CA GLY A 39 7.83 -9.31 -2.61
C GLY A 39 7.44 -9.06 -4.06
N ILE A 40 8.20 -8.23 -4.75
CA ILE A 40 7.95 -7.91 -6.15
C ILE A 40 8.03 -9.14 -7.07
N GLY A 41 8.93 -10.10 -6.75
CA GLY A 41 9.13 -11.35 -7.48
C GLY A 41 8.07 -12.42 -7.22
N ASP A 42 7.14 -12.20 -6.30
CA ASP A 42 6.03 -13.15 -6.05
C ASP A 42 4.95 -13.10 -7.13
N PHE A 43 4.97 -12.09 -8.02
CA PHE A 43 3.96 -11.86 -9.07
C PHE A 43 4.51 -12.11 -10.47
N GLY A 44 3.76 -12.82 -11.31
CA GLY A 44 4.15 -13.20 -12.67
C GLY A 44 4.51 -12.00 -13.55
N CYS A 45 3.73 -10.92 -13.51
CA CYS A 45 3.98 -9.69 -14.27
C CYS A 45 5.28 -8.95 -13.88
N TYR A 46 5.89 -9.29 -12.75
CA TYR A 46 7.21 -8.81 -12.32
C TYR A 46 8.33 -9.85 -12.45
N GLY A 47 8.05 -11.01 -13.03
CA GLY A 47 9.03 -12.06 -13.32
C GLY A 47 8.93 -13.29 -12.41
N GLY A 48 7.98 -13.33 -11.49
CA GLY A 48 7.66 -14.49 -10.66
C GLY A 48 7.33 -15.72 -11.50
N LYS A 49 7.91 -16.88 -11.15
CA LYS A 49 7.78 -18.11 -11.97
C LYS A 49 7.08 -19.26 -11.25
N ILE A 50 6.98 -19.20 -9.93
CA ILE A 50 6.54 -20.31 -9.10
C ILE A 50 5.06 -20.19 -8.74
N ILE A 51 4.66 -18.99 -8.30
CA ILE A 51 3.30 -18.72 -7.84
C ILE A 51 2.42 -18.29 -9.02
N GLN A 52 1.21 -18.81 -9.08
CA GLN A 52 0.27 -18.46 -10.14
C GLN A 52 -0.54 -17.22 -9.76
N THR A 53 -0.38 -16.12 -10.51
CA THR A 53 -1.05 -14.83 -10.27
C THR A 53 -1.75 -14.29 -11.53
N PRO A 54 -2.61 -15.09 -12.19
CA PRO A 54 -3.19 -14.74 -13.49
C PRO A 54 -4.04 -13.45 -13.46
N ASN A 55 -4.71 -13.12 -12.34
CA ASN A 55 -5.55 -11.94 -12.24
C ASN A 55 -4.73 -10.66 -12.03
N VAL A 56 -3.67 -10.71 -11.22
CA VAL A 56 -2.69 -9.61 -11.07
C VAL A 56 -1.94 -9.41 -12.39
N ASP A 57 -1.56 -10.49 -13.07
CA ASP A 57 -0.92 -10.41 -14.38
C ASP A 57 -1.84 -9.79 -15.44
N GLN A 58 -3.14 -10.12 -15.39
CA GLN A 58 -4.14 -9.49 -16.25
C GLN A 58 -4.35 -8.02 -15.90
N LEU A 59 -4.35 -7.66 -14.59
CA LEU A 59 -4.42 -6.26 -14.15
C LEU A 59 -3.26 -5.46 -14.77
N ALA A 60 -2.03 -6.00 -14.74
CA ALA A 60 -0.85 -5.40 -15.37
C ALA A 60 -0.97 -5.33 -16.90
N ALA A 61 -1.46 -6.38 -17.54
CA ALA A 61 -1.66 -6.41 -19.01
C ALA A 61 -2.73 -5.40 -19.47
N GLN A 62 -3.67 -5.01 -18.59
CA GLN A 62 -4.72 -4.03 -18.86
C GLN A 62 -4.42 -2.64 -18.30
N GLY A 63 -3.27 -2.44 -17.64
CA GLY A 63 -2.90 -1.22 -16.95
C GLY A 63 -1.46 -0.79 -17.19
N LEU A 64 -0.96 0.04 -16.28
CA LEU A 64 0.40 0.56 -16.19
C LEU A 64 1.11 -0.11 -15.03
N ARG A 65 2.28 -0.68 -15.27
CA ARG A 65 3.16 -1.29 -14.28
C ARG A 65 4.31 -0.34 -13.94
N PHE A 66 4.48 -0.03 -12.66
CA PHE A 66 5.61 0.75 -12.16
C PHE A 66 6.79 -0.17 -11.87
N THR A 67 7.98 0.21 -12.29
CA THR A 67 9.24 -0.54 -12.06
C THR A 67 10.06 0.02 -10.91
N GLN A 68 9.74 1.24 -10.45
CA GLN A 68 10.45 1.95 -9.38
C GLN A 68 9.47 2.62 -8.41
N HIS A 69 8.54 1.82 -7.86
CA HIS A 69 7.64 2.28 -6.81
C HIS A 69 8.10 1.80 -5.44
N TYR A 70 8.07 2.69 -4.45
CA TYR A 70 8.61 2.44 -3.12
C TYR A 70 7.53 2.46 -2.05
N SER A 71 7.58 1.47 -1.16
CA SER A 71 6.81 1.48 0.07
C SER A 71 7.23 2.63 0.99
N GLY A 72 6.34 3.04 1.87
CA GLY A 72 6.61 4.13 2.82
C GLY A 72 7.67 3.77 3.87
N SER A 73 7.84 2.49 4.15
CA SER A 73 8.82 1.96 5.10
C SER A 73 9.08 0.49 4.82
N THR A 74 10.07 -0.08 5.49
CA THR A 74 10.41 -1.49 5.40
C THR A 74 9.59 -2.41 6.32
N VAL A 75 8.56 -1.89 7.00
CA VAL A 75 7.59 -2.65 7.83
C VAL A 75 6.21 -2.00 7.81
N CYS A 76 5.19 -2.78 8.15
CA CYS A 76 3.77 -2.48 7.93
C CYS A 76 3.26 -1.13 8.50
N ALA A 77 3.34 -0.89 9.83
CA ALA A 77 2.68 0.28 10.43
C ALA A 77 3.22 1.61 9.91
N PRO A 78 4.55 1.86 9.88
CA PRO A 78 5.07 3.11 9.34
C PRO A 78 4.81 3.25 7.83
N SER A 79 4.85 2.14 7.06
CA SER A 79 4.53 2.18 5.65
C SER A 79 3.08 2.64 5.40
N ARG A 80 2.13 2.11 6.17
CA ARG A 80 0.72 2.51 6.14
C ARG A 80 0.51 3.95 6.61
N SER A 81 1.31 4.43 7.58
CA SER A 81 1.29 5.83 8.02
C SER A 81 1.70 6.77 6.89
N VAL A 82 2.80 6.45 6.20
CA VAL A 82 3.28 7.22 5.03
C VAL A 82 2.20 7.27 3.94
N LEU A 83 1.60 6.11 3.62
CA LEU A 83 0.52 6.01 2.61
C LEU A 83 -0.67 6.90 2.95
N MET A 84 -1.09 6.89 4.23
CA MET A 84 -2.28 7.64 4.67
C MET A 84 -2.02 9.14 4.77
N THR A 85 -0.80 9.56 5.18
CA THR A 85 -0.54 10.96 5.53
C THR A 85 0.22 11.76 4.46
N GLY A 86 0.80 11.10 3.44
CA GLY A 86 1.64 11.78 2.44
C GLY A 86 3.00 12.25 2.99
N LEU A 87 3.38 11.81 4.19
CA LEU A 87 4.62 12.18 4.88
C LEU A 87 5.55 10.97 4.98
N HIS A 88 6.80 11.08 4.53
CA HIS A 88 7.78 10.00 4.66
C HIS A 88 8.19 9.74 6.12
N THR A 89 8.94 8.66 6.40
CA THR A 89 9.26 8.24 7.78
C THR A 89 10.09 9.25 8.59
N GLY A 90 10.70 10.25 7.96
CA GLY A 90 11.35 11.37 8.65
C GLY A 90 10.37 12.36 9.28
N HIS A 91 9.12 12.41 8.83
CA HIS A 91 8.11 13.40 9.22
C HIS A 91 6.84 12.76 9.79
N THR A 92 6.38 11.61 9.28
CA THR A 92 5.17 10.96 9.78
C THR A 92 5.26 10.60 11.27
N ARG A 93 4.12 10.50 11.93
CA ARG A 93 4.03 10.20 13.37
C ARG A 93 4.41 8.77 13.71
N VAL A 94 3.95 7.79 12.92
CA VAL A 94 4.19 6.36 13.16
C VAL A 94 5.37 5.91 12.31
N ARG A 95 6.55 5.69 12.95
CA ARG A 95 7.81 5.35 12.28
C ARG A 95 8.33 3.95 12.59
N GLY A 96 7.50 3.08 13.18
CA GLY A 96 7.86 1.71 13.55
C GLY A 96 6.64 0.93 14.02
N ASN A 97 6.81 -0.37 14.30
CA ASN A 97 5.73 -1.27 14.73
C ASN A 97 5.43 -1.19 16.24
N LYS A 98 6.03 -0.27 16.99
CA LYS A 98 5.62 0.00 18.37
C LYS A 98 4.22 0.60 18.40
N SER A 99 3.52 0.42 19.53
CA SER A 99 2.20 1.03 19.73
C SER A 99 2.28 2.55 19.59
N ALA A 100 1.78 3.06 18.48
CA ALA A 100 1.58 4.48 18.20
C ALA A 100 0.31 4.62 17.37
N SER A 101 -0.34 5.76 17.48
CA SER A 101 -1.58 6.04 16.77
C SER A 101 -1.46 7.36 16.04
N LEU A 102 -2.18 7.50 14.95
CA LEU A 102 -2.49 8.80 14.37
C LEU A 102 -3.30 9.61 15.38
N LEU A 103 -3.21 10.91 15.28
CA LEU A 103 -3.96 11.88 16.09
C LEU A 103 -4.92 12.66 15.21
N ASP A 104 -5.77 13.48 15.84
CA ASP A 104 -6.79 14.26 15.15
C ASP A 104 -6.20 15.33 14.19
N ASP A 105 -4.92 15.69 14.37
CA ASP A 105 -4.19 16.63 13.53
C ASP A 105 -3.42 15.96 12.34
N ASP A 106 -3.38 14.64 12.32
CA ASP A 106 -2.82 13.88 11.19
C ASP A 106 -3.91 13.73 10.11
N VAL A 107 -3.82 14.49 9.04
CA VAL A 107 -4.75 14.39 7.91
C VAL A 107 -4.44 13.14 7.08
N THR A 108 -5.48 12.40 6.69
CA THR A 108 -5.34 11.17 5.90
C THR A 108 -5.91 11.31 4.49
N VAL A 109 -5.45 10.46 3.57
CA VAL A 109 -6.02 10.39 2.21
C VAL A 109 -7.51 10.08 2.23
N ALA A 110 -8.01 9.33 3.21
CA ALA A 110 -9.44 9.04 3.33
C ALA A 110 -10.26 10.29 3.68
N GLU A 111 -9.73 11.18 4.52
CA GLU A 111 -10.35 12.47 4.83
C GLU A 111 -10.38 13.39 3.61
N ILE A 112 -9.30 13.44 2.82
CA ILE A 112 -9.24 14.17 1.55
C ILE A 112 -10.33 13.66 0.59
N MET A 113 -10.44 12.35 0.41
CA MET A 113 -11.46 11.75 -0.45
C MET A 113 -12.88 12.01 0.06
N LYS A 114 -13.08 11.94 1.38
CA LYS A 114 -14.37 12.25 2.02
C LYS A 114 -14.78 13.72 1.83
N GLN A 115 -13.83 14.66 1.96
CA GLN A 115 -14.06 16.09 1.68
C GLN A 115 -14.47 16.33 0.22
N ALA A 116 -13.95 15.53 -0.73
CA ALA A 116 -14.35 15.56 -2.13
C ALA A 116 -15.71 14.88 -2.42
N GLY A 117 -16.42 14.40 -1.38
CA GLY A 117 -17.75 13.80 -1.48
C GLY A 117 -17.78 12.31 -1.79
N TYR A 118 -16.66 11.61 -1.62
CA TYR A 118 -16.59 10.15 -1.76
C TYR A 118 -17.16 9.44 -0.53
N VAL A 119 -17.79 8.30 -0.77
CA VAL A 119 -18.03 7.31 0.29
C VAL A 119 -16.73 6.52 0.50
N THR A 120 -16.25 6.45 1.73
CA THR A 120 -14.94 5.87 2.05
C THR A 120 -15.08 4.56 2.80
N GLY A 121 -14.36 3.51 2.36
CA GLY A 121 -14.35 2.20 3.00
C GLY A 121 -12.94 1.65 3.16
N ALA A 122 -12.70 0.89 4.25
CA ALA A 122 -11.47 0.14 4.43
C ALA A 122 -11.75 -1.26 4.97
N MET A 123 -11.25 -2.31 4.28
CA MET A 123 -11.38 -3.70 4.70
C MET A 123 -10.01 -4.36 4.78
N GLY A 124 -9.57 -4.69 6.00
CA GLY A 124 -8.25 -5.30 6.20
C GLY A 124 -7.57 -4.91 7.51
N LYS A 125 -6.25 -4.80 7.46
CA LYS A 125 -5.36 -4.48 8.57
C LYS A 125 -5.10 -2.97 8.63
N TRP A 126 -5.47 -2.32 9.74
CA TRP A 126 -5.25 -0.89 9.94
C TRP A 126 -3.86 -0.58 10.50
N GLY A 127 -3.67 -0.82 11.80
CA GLY A 127 -2.38 -0.68 12.46
C GLY A 127 -1.97 0.74 12.86
N LEU A 128 -2.82 1.74 12.69
CA LEU A 128 -2.55 3.15 12.97
C LEU A 128 -3.38 3.75 14.11
N GLY A 129 -4.06 2.89 14.86
CA GLY A 129 -4.82 3.28 16.04
C GLY A 129 -5.65 2.15 16.63
N SER A 130 -6.00 2.26 17.91
CA SER A 130 -6.94 1.38 18.60
C SER A 130 -8.36 1.92 18.51
N ALA A 131 -9.35 1.13 18.92
CA ALA A 131 -10.76 1.54 18.89
C ALA A 131 -11.06 2.82 19.67
N ASP A 132 -10.35 3.02 20.79
CA ASP A 132 -10.55 4.16 21.69
C ASP A 132 -9.65 5.36 21.33
N SER A 133 -8.67 5.20 20.43
CA SER A 133 -7.77 6.29 20.02
C SER A 133 -8.41 7.18 18.95
N SER A 134 -7.85 8.39 18.77
CA SER A 134 -8.18 9.28 17.65
C SER A 134 -7.77 8.66 16.30
N GLY A 135 -6.74 7.82 16.29
CA GLY A 135 -6.28 7.11 15.09
C GLY A 135 -7.16 5.92 14.67
N ALA A 136 -8.35 5.70 15.25
CA ALA A 136 -9.27 4.68 14.77
C ALA A 136 -9.75 4.98 13.34
N PRO A 137 -9.89 3.99 12.42
CA PRO A 137 -10.16 4.26 11.01
C PRO A 137 -11.45 5.07 10.78
N TRP A 138 -12.51 4.85 11.56
CA TRP A 138 -13.76 5.63 11.50
C TRP A 138 -13.63 7.07 12.02
N LYS A 139 -12.50 7.42 12.67
CA LYS A 139 -12.15 8.79 13.06
C LYS A 139 -11.14 9.42 12.10
N GLN A 140 -10.55 8.62 11.22
CA GLN A 140 -9.54 8.98 10.24
C GLN A 140 -10.09 8.94 8.81
N GLY A 141 -11.37 9.33 8.65
CA GLY A 141 -11.98 9.56 7.34
C GLY A 141 -12.73 8.38 6.71
N PHE A 142 -12.70 7.17 7.27
CA PHE A 142 -13.46 6.04 6.73
C PHE A 142 -14.90 5.98 7.25
N ASP A 143 -15.88 5.99 6.34
CA ASP A 143 -17.30 5.82 6.65
C ASP A 143 -17.63 4.39 7.03
N HIS A 144 -16.91 3.42 6.46
CA HIS A 144 -17.06 2.00 6.73
C HIS A 144 -15.70 1.33 6.93
N TYR A 145 -15.58 0.55 7.98
CA TYR A 145 -14.37 -0.21 8.31
C TYR A 145 -14.71 -1.64 8.71
N PHE A 146 -13.97 -2.62 8.16
CA PHE A 146 -14.05 -4.01 8.59
C PHE A 146 -12.66 -4.65 8.62
N GLY A 147 -12.23 -5.20 9.78
CA GLY A 147 -10.93 -5.88 9.85
C GLY A 147 -10.22 -5.83 11.19
N TYR A 148 -8.89 -5.79 11.14
CA TYR A 148 -7.99 -5.81 12.29
C TYR A 148 -7.46 -4.42 12.61
N LEU A 149 -7.70 -3.90 13.82
CA LEU A 149 -7.04 -2.69 14.29
C LEU A 149 -5.58 -2.95 14.71
N SER A 150 -5.32 -4.11 15.31
CA SER A 150 -4.03 -4.48 15.88
C SER A 150 -3.16 -5.24 14.88
N GLN A 151 -1.87 -4.86 14.77
CA GLN A 151 -0.86 -5.60 14.02
C GLN A 151 -0.76 -7.06 14.50
N ARG A 152 -0.78 -7.29 15.83
CA ARG A 152 -0.65 -8.62 16.42
C ARG A 152 -1.84 -9.53 16.12
N ASN A 153 -3.07 -9.01 16.19
CA ASN A 153 -4.27 -9.81 15.91
C ASN A 153 -4.35 -10.21 14.43
N ALA A 154 -3.78 -9.38 13.55
CA ALA A 154 -3.73 -9.64 12.10
C ALA A 154 -2.82 -10.82 11.72
N HIS A 155 -2.06 -11.42 12.67
CA HIS A 155 -1.34 -12.67 12.46
C HIS A 155 -2.25 -13.92 12.46
N HIS A 156 -3.50 -13.80 12.92
CA HIS A 156 -4.41 -14.95 13.09
C HIS A 156 -5.55 -14.87 12.07
N TYR A 157 -5.52 -15.75 11.07
CA TYR A 157 -6.48 -15.75 9.96
C TYR A 157 -7.85 -16.35 10.27
N TYR A 158 -7.99 -16.98 11.44
CA TYR A 158 -9.28 -17.46 11.99
C TYR A 158 -9.51 -16.79 13.34
N PRO A 159 -9.80 -15.47 13.35
CA PRO A 159 -9.91 -14.70 14.57
C PRO A 159 -11.20 -15.02 15.34
N GLU A 160 -11.20 -14.79 16.65
CA GLU A 160 -12.42 -14.84 17.47
C GLU A 160 -13.34 -13.64 17.18
N PHE A 161 -12.78 -12.53 16.71
CA PHE A 161 -13.54 -11.36 16.30
C PHE A 161 -12.77 -10.49 15.31
N LEU A 162 -13.53 -9.71 14.53
CA LEU A 162 -13.07 -8.58 13.74
C LEU A 162 -13.80 -7.31 14.18
N TRP A 163 -13.25 -6.16 13.83
CA TRP A 163 -13.91 -4.88 14.06
C TRP A 163 -14.76 -4.48 12.86
N LYS A 164 -15.98 -3.99 13.11
CA LYS A 164 -16.86 -3.36 12.12
C LYS A 164 -17.38 -2.05 12.69
N ASP A 165 -17.01 -0.91 12.13
CA ASP A 165 -17.51 0.43 12.47
C ASP A 165 -17.54 0.71 13.99
N GLY A 166 -16.44 0.39 14.69
CA GLY A 166 -16.30 0.59 16.13
C GLY A 166 -16.84 -0.54 17.01
N SER A 167 -17.46 -1.56 16.43
CA SER A 167 -18.01 -2.70 17.17
C SER A 167 -17.29 -4.00 16.83
N LYS A 168 -17.28 -4.96 17.76
CA LYS A 168 -16.73 -6.30 17.52
C LYS A 168 -17.77 -7.21 16.88
N VAL A 169 -17.41 -7.87 15.79
CA VAL A 169 -18.16 -8.98 15.20
C VAL A 169 -17.47 -10.28 15.60
N PHE A 170 -18.15 -11.13 16.34
CA PHE A 170 -17.57 -12.34 16.92
C PHE A 170 -17.76 -13.56 16.03
N TYR A 171 -16.74 -14.42 15.99
CA TYR A 171 -16.69 -15.72 15.31
C TYR A 171 -16.33 -16.82 16.33
N PRO A 172 -17.26 -17.19 17.24
CA PRO A 172 -16.96 -18.03 18.39
C PRO A 172 -16.54 -19.45 18.02
N ASP A 173 -16.87 -19.92 16.82
CA ASP A 173 -16.50 -21.25 16.33
C ASP A 173 -15.07 -21.33 15.77
N ASN A 174 -14.45 -20.20 15.45
CA ASN A 174 -13.14 -20.18 14.81
C ASN A 174 -12.02 -20.88 15.62
N PRO A 175 -11.92 -20.73 16.96
CA PRO A 175 -10.87 -21.41 17.72
C PRO A 175 -10.85 -22.93 17.57
N GLN A 176 -12.03 -23.55 17.36
CA GLN A 176 -12.18 -25.01 17.26
C GLN A 176 -12.38 -25.46 15.82
N GLN A 177 -13.26 -24.81 15.07
CA GLN A 177 -13.76 -25.30 13.77
C GLN A 177 -13.09 -24.61 12.57
N ARG A 178 -12.49 -23.41 12.76
CA ARG A 178 -11.80 -22.64 11.69
C ARG A 178 -12.69 -22.46 10.45
N THR A 179 -13.90 -21.97 10.66
CA THR A 179 -14.92 -21.84 9.61
C THR A 179 -14.91 -20.51 8.88
N HIS A 180 -14.36 -19.47 9.52
CA HIS A 180 -14.40 -18.09 9.01
C HIS A 180 -12.98 -17.57 8.79
N TYR A 181 -12.48 -17.71 7.56
CA TYR A 181 -11.18 -17.19 7.17
C TYR A 181 -11.26 -15.68 6.96
N SER A 182 -10.45 -14.90 7.68
CA SER A 182 -10.58 -13.46 7.74
C SER A 182 -10.43 -12.75 6.40
N HIS A 183 -9.54 -13.24 5.51
CA HIS A 183 -9.36 -12.66 4.20
C HIS A 183 -10.64 -12.78 3.34
N ASP A 184 -11.31 -13.96 3.37
CA ASP A 184 -12.58 -14.15 2.66
C ASP A 184 -13.69 -13.24 3.20
N LEU A 185 -13.73 -13.05 4.53
CA LEU A 185 -14.69 -12.14 5.16
C LEU A 185 -14.44 -10.68 4.70
N MET A 186 -13.18 -10.26 4.63
CA MET A 186 -12.81 -8.91 4.17
C MET A 186 -13.15 -8.71 2.69
N THR A 187 -12.88 -9.70 1.85
CA THR A 187 -13.26 -9.66 0.43
C THR A 187 -14.78 -9.62 0.27
N HIS A 188 -15.52 -10.42 1.02
CA HIS A 188 -16.98 -10.39 0.99
C HIS A 188 -17.54 -9.01 1.36
N GLU A 189 -17.03 -8.40 2.43
CA GLU A 189 -17.43 -7.05 2.86
C GLU A 189 -17.07 -5.98 1.81
N ALA A 190 -15.91 -6.12 1.14
CA ALA A 190 -15.50 -5.25 0.05
C ALA A 190 -16.46 -5.31 -1.15
N LEU A 191 -16.88 -6.53 -1.54
CA LEU A 191 -17.86 -6.72 -2.62
C LEU A 191 -19.21 -6.11 -2.27
N GLN A 192 -19.68 -6.27 -1.02
CA GLN A 192 -20.91 -5.64 -0.53
C GLN A 192 -20.81 -4.11 -0.56
N PHE A 193 -19.66 -3.55 -0.15
CA PHE A 193 -19.42 -2.10 -0.19
C PHE A 193 -19.49 -1.55 -1.62
N ILE A 194 -18.85 -2.23 -2.59
CA ILE A 194 -18.90 -1.84 -4.01
C ILE A 194 -20.35 -1.85 -4.52
N GLN A 195 -21.10 -2.93 -4.26
CA GLN A 195 -22.50 -3.05 -4.67
C GLN A 195 -23.39 -1.96 -4.06
N ALA A 196 -23.22 -1.68 -2.76
CA ALA A 196 -24.01 -0.68 -2.05
C ALA A 196 -23.74 0.76 -2.54
N ASN A 197 -22.55 1.03 -3.06
CA ASN A 197 -22.11 2.37 -3.45
C ASN A 197 -21.96 2.55 -4.98
N GLN A 198 -22.46 1.63 -5.81
CA GLN A 198 -22.31 1.66 -7.26
C GLN A 198 -22.81 2.94 -7.95
N SER A 199 -23.70 3.71 -7.30
CA SER A 199 -24.28 4.96 -7.82
C SER A 199 -23.59 6.24 -7.33
N LYS A 200 -22.56 6.12 -6.47
CA LYS A 200 -21.82 7.24 -5.89
C LYS A 200 -20.31 7.01 -6.08
N PRO A 201 -19.50 8.07 -6.17
CA PRO A 201 -18.05 7.89 -6.13
C PRO A 201 -17.63 7.31 -4.78
N PHE A 202 -16.74 6.33 -4.81
CA PHE A 202 -16.21 5.72 -3.60
C PHE A 202 -14.69 5.57 -3.64
N PHE A 203 -14.08 5.65 -2.46
CA PHE A 203 -12.69 5.30 -2.19
C PHE A 203 -12.67 4.05 -1.31
N LEU A 204 -12.15 2.96 -1.82
CA LEU A 204 -12.04 1.69 -1.13
C LEU A 204 -10.57 1.30 -0.94
N TYR A 205 -10.13 1.25 0.31
CA TYR A 205 -8.81 0.81 0.71
C TYR A 205 -8.88 -0.65 1.20
N LEU A 206 -8.14 -1.54 0.56
CA LEU A 206 -8.10 -2.97 0.86
C LEU A 206 -6.70 -3.38 1.33
N PRO A 207 -6.31 -3.02 2.57
CA PRO A 207 -5.05 -3.45 3.16
C PRO A 207 -5.16 -4.89 3.65
N TYR A 208 -5.14 -5.83 2.72
CA TYR A 208 -5.21 -7.24 3.02
C TYR A 208 -4.07 -7.69 3.93
N THR A 209 -4.26 -8.82 4.63
CA THR A 209 -3.28 -9.36 5.57
C THR A 209 -2.40 -10.45 4.97
N ILE A 210 -2.76 -10.99 3.81
CA ILE A 210 -1.99 -12.05 3.15
C ILE A 210 -0.96 -11.45 2.17
N PRO A 211 0.23 -12.10 2.04
CA PRO A 211 0.67 -13.36 2.65
C PRO A 211 1.42 -13.23 4.00
N HIS A 212 1.19 -12.19 4.80
CA HIS A 212 1.85 -12.02 6.10
C HIS A 212 1.67 -13.25 7.01
N VAL A 213 2.60 -13.47 7.92
CA VAL A 213 2.48 -14.54 8.93
C VAL A 213 1.29 -14.31 9.89
N ASP A 214 0.61 -15.41 10.41
CA ASP A 214 1.01 -16.82 10.26
C ASP A 214 0.83 -17.31 8.80
N LEU A 215 1.64 -18.29 8.38
CA LEU A 215 1.35 -18.98 7.13
C LEU A 215 0.15 -19.90 7.35
N ASP A 216 -0.99 -19.48 6.83
CA ASP A 216 -2.26 -20.15 7.07
C ASP A 216 -3.29 -19.80 5.97
N VAL A 217 -3.78 -20.81 5.27
CA VAL A 217 -4.73 -20.64 4.16
C VAL A 217 -5.67 -21.85 4.06
N PRO A 218 -6.92 -21.69 3.64
CA PRO A 218 -7.81 -22.79 3.33
C PRO A 218 -7.21 -23.78 2.32
N ASN A 219 -7.56 -25.06 2.48
CA ASN A 219 -6.95 -26.14 1.71
C ASN A 219 -7.18 -26.02 0.20
N ASP A 220 -8.27 -25.42 -0.25
CA ASP A 220 -8.55 -25.19 -1.67
C ASP A 220 -7.45 -24.40 -2.38
N SER A 221 -6.86 -23.42 -1.70
CA SER A 221 -5.76 -22.62 -2.24
C SER A 221 -4.38 -23.26 -2.05
N LYS A 222 -4.19 -24.07 -0.98
CA LYS A 222 -2.94 -24.75 -0.68
C LYS A 222 -2.75 -26.02 -1.55
N GLN A 223 -3.83 -26.79 -1.76
CA GLN A 223 -3.80 -28.09 -2.42
C GLN A 223 -3.11 -28.10 -3.80
N PRO A 224 -3.28 -27.07 -4.66
CA PRO A 224 -2.60 -27.01 -5.95
C PRO A 224 -1.07 -27.09 -5.89
N TYR A 225 -0.48 -26.70 -4.75
CA TYR A 225 0.97 -26.63 -4.53
C TYR A 225 1.53 -27.80 -3.74
N MET A 226 0.69 -28.61 -3.09
CA MET A 226 1.12 -29.72 -2.26
C MET A 226 1.97 -30.73 -3.04
N GLY A 227 3.17 -31.02 -2.51
CA GLY A 227 4.12 -31.96 -3.11
C GLY A 227 4.82 -31.47 -4.40
N LYS A 228 4.65 -30.19 -4.75
CA LYS A 228 5.27 -29.60 -5.95
C LYS A 228 6.40 -28.59 -5.62
N LEU A 229 6.47 -28.11 -4.39
CA LEU A 229 7.39 -27.06 -3.95
C LEU A 229 8.41 -27.62 -2.93
N GLU A 230 9.00 -28.76 -3.27
CA GLU A 230 10.01 -29.40 -2.44
C GLU A 230 11.41 -28.78 -2.63
N PRO A 231 12.28 -28.77 -1.61
CA PRO A 231 12.02 -29.37 -0.28
C PRO A 231 11.22 -28.44 0.64
N GLU A 232 10.18 -28.99 1.29
CA GLU A 232 9.44 -28.27 2.33
C GLU A 232 10.20 -28.36 3.67
N THR A 233 10.46 -27.23 4.29
CA THR A 233 11.07 -27.15 5.62
C THR A 233 10.03 -26.74 6.65
N PRO A 234 9.46 -27.67 7.45
CA PRO A 234 8.42 -27.36 8.42
C PRO A 234 8.85 -26.25 9.39
N TYR A 235 8.00 -25.24 9.56
CA TYR A 235 8.24 -24.14 10.49
C TYR A 235 7.62 -24.41 11.86
N GLY A 236 8.37 -24.08 12.89
CA GLY A 236 7.89 -24.11 14.27
C GLY A 236 7.71 -25.52 14.85
N ARG A 237 7.05 -25.59 16.01
CA ARG A 237 6.71 -26.84 16.70
C ARG A 237 5.20 -26.92 16.94
N PRO A 238 4.58 -28.12 16.95
CA PRO A 238 3.15 -28.29 17.12
C PRO A 238 2.55 -27.64 18.38
N ASN A 239 3.33 -27.48 19.46
CA ASN A 239 2.85 -27.10 20.78
C ASN A 239 3.33 -25.71 21.27
N GLY A 240 3.54 -24.79 20.37
CA GLY A 240 3.68 -23.40 20.79
C GLY A 240 4.94 -22.71 20.31
N GLN A 241 4.71 -21.58 19.71
CA GLN A 241 5.64 -20.48 19.47
C GLN A 241 4.87 -19.22 19.11
N HIS A 242 5.58 -18.14 18.84
CA HIS A 242 4.99 -16.84 18.49
C HIS A 242 4.15 -16.89 17.21
N TYR A 243 4.57 -17.69 16.21
CA TYR A 243 3.82 -17.96 15.00
C TYR A 243 3.38 -19.43 14.93
N ARG A 244 2.29 -19.69 14.21
CA ARG A 244 1.74 -21.01 14.04
C ARG A 244 2.72 -21.99 13.40
N HIS A 245 2.68 -23.26 13.85
CA HIS A 245 3.38 -24.34 13.18
C HIS A 245 2.76 -24.60 11.80
N GLU A 246 3.60 -24.60 10.76
CA GLU A 246 3.19 -24.97 9.39
C GLU A 246 4.12 -26.07 8.86
N LYS A 247 3.51 -27.15 8.41
CA LYS A 247 4.22 -28.31 7.90
C LYS A 247 4.71 -28.14 6.46
N PHE A 248 3.99 -27.36 5.66
CA PHE A 248 4.23 -27.14 4.25
C PHE A 248 4.25 -25.62 3.95
N PRO A 249 5.27 -24.90 4.44
CA PRO A 249 5.29 -23.44 4.37
C PRO A 249 5.33 -22.92 2.95
N HIS A 250 6.05 -23.56 2.01
CA HIS A 250 6.09 -23.13 0.61
C HIS A 250 4.70 -23.26 -0.04
N ALA A 251 4.05 -24.43 0.09
CA ALA A 251 2.71 -24.61 -0.45
C ALA A 251 1.69 -23.67 0.18
N THR A 252 1.83 -23.37 1.48
CA THR A 252 0.92 -22.46 2.19
C THR A 252 1.12 -21.01 1.74
N PHE A 253 2.36 -20.53 1.65
CA PHE A 253 2.69 -19.19 1.16
C PHE A 253 2.19 -18.96 -0.28
N ALA A 254 2.49 -19.89 -1.18
CA ALA A 254 2.00 -19.83 -2.55
C ALA A 254 0.46 -19.83 -2.62
N GLY A 255 -0.20 -20.65 -1.78
CA GLY A 255 -1.64 -20.69 -1.65
C GLY A 255 -2.26 -19.38 -1.15
N MET A 256 -1.58 -18.67 -0.22
CA MET A 256 -2.01 -17.36 0.26
C MET A 256 -1.98 -16.31 -0.87
N ILE A 257 -0.92 -16.24 -1.64
CA ILE A 257 -0.81 -15.30 -2.78
C ILE A 257 -1.83 -15.67 -3.87
N THR A 258 -2.01 -16.95 -4.18
CA THR A 258 -3.03 -17.39 -5.16
C THR A 258 -4.44 -17.01 -4.69
N ARG A 259 -4.72 -17.06 -3.36
CA ARG A 259 -6.01 -16.63 -2.84
C ARG A 259 -6.21 -15.11 -2.97
N LEU A 260 -5.17 -14.31 -2.71
CA LEU A 260 -5.18 -12.87 -2.98
C LEU A 260 -5.48 -12.58 -4.45
N ASP A 261 -4.77 -13.25 -5.35
CA ASP A 261 -4.97 -13.13 -6.80
C ASP A 261 -6.41 -13.46 -7.21
N ARG A 262 -6.96 -14.58 -6.71
CA ARG A 262 -8.36 -14.97 -6.93
C ARG A 262 -9.33 -13.87 -6.54
N ASP A 263 -9.12 -13.26 -5.40
CA ASP A 263 -10.04 -12.27 -4.84
C ASP A 263 -9.93 -10.92 -5.56
N ILE A 264 -8.74 -10.58 -6.06
CA ILE A 264 -8.59 -9.47 -7.02
C ILE A 264 -9.41 -9.75 -8.29
N GLY A 265 -9.31 -10.96 -8.84
CA GLY A 265 -10.15 -11.37 -9.98
C GLY A 265 -11.64 -11.26 -9.70
N THR A 266 -12.10 -11.60 -8.51
CA THR A 266 -13.50 -11.48 -8.10
C THR A 266 -13.96 -10.02 -8.03
N ILE A 267 -13.13 -9.13 -7.50
CA ILE A 267 -13.39 -7.67 -7.49
C ILE A 267 -13.50 -7.15 -8.93
N MET A 268 -12.55 -7.52 -9.80
CA MET A 268 -12.55 -7.09 -11.20
C MET A 268 -13.78 -7.59 -11.96
N ALA A 269 -14.22 -8.83 -11.71
CA ALA A 269 -15.44 -9.40 -12.28
C ALA A 269 -16.69 -8.63 -11.84
N LEU A 270 -16.80 -8.26 -10.56
CA LEU A 270 -17.90 -7.47 -10.03
C LEU A 270 -17.93 -6.05 -10.66
N LEU A 271 -16.77 -5.40 -10.83
CA LEU A 271 -16.71 -4.09 -11.49
C LEU A 271 -17.22 -4.16 -12.95
N SER A 272 -16.91 -5.26 -13.64
CA SER A 272 -17.40 -5.50 -15.00
C SER A 272 -18.91 -5.77 -15.02
N GLU A 273 -19.43 -6.61 -14.12
CA GLU A 273 -20.86 -6.90 -13.98
C GLU A 273 -21.70 -5.65 -13.71
N LEU A 274 -21.17 -4.75 -12.88
CA LEU A 274 -21.83 -3.49 -12.51
C LEU A 274 -21.58 -2.34 -13.52
N GLU A 275 -20.87 -2.58 -14.62
CA GLU A 275 -20.49 -1.56 -15.62
C GLU A 275 -19.67 -0.39 -15.01
N LEU A 276 -18.86 -0.70 -13.97
CA LEU A 276 -18.02 0.27 -13.27
C LEU A 276 -16.57 0.29 -13.78
N ASP A 277 -16.15 -0.61 -14.64
CA ASP A 277 -14.77 -0.74 -15.13
C ASP A 277 -14.14 0.59 -15.58
N LYS A 278 -14.83 1.29 -16.50
CA LYS A 278 -14.35 2.58 -17.04
C LYS A 278 -14.43 3.75 -16.05
N LYS A 279 -15.12 3.54 -14.94
CA LYS A 279 -15.36 4.54 -13.89
C LYS A 279 -14.51 4.27 -12.64
N THR A 280 -13.59 3.29 -12.68
CA THR A 280 -12.84 2.89 -11.51
C THR A 280 -11.35 2.84 -11.82
N LEU A 281 -10.57 3.60 -11.06
CA LEU A 281 -9.12 3.45 -10.94
C LEU A 281 -8.83 2.35 -9.91
N VAL A 282 -8.20 1.26 -10.34
CA VAL A 282 -7.74 0.18 -9.46
C VAL A 282 -6.23 0.23 -9.36
N ILE A 283 -5.71 0.32 -8.14
CA ILE A 283 -4.28 0.29 -7.84
C ILE A 283 -4.00 -0.95 -6.99
N PHE A 284 -2.95 -1.69 -7.33
CA PHE A 284 -2.45 -2.84 -6.58
C PHE A 284 -1.00 -2.60 -6.18
N CYS A 285 -0.64 -2.90 -4.91
CA CYS A 285 0.74 -2.83 -4.40
C CYS A 285 0.98 -3.82 -3.24
N SER A 286 2.18 -3.78 -2.63
CA SER A 286 2.51 -4.43 -1.34
C SER A 286 3.06 -3.40 -0.35
N ASP A 287 2.88 -3.61 0.96
CA ASP A 287 3.23 -2.60 1.97
C ASP A 287 4.72 -2.51 2.31
N ASN A 288 5.50 -3.52 2.02
CA ASN A 288 6.97 -3.58 2.11
C ASN A 288 7.51 -4.77 1.32
N GLY A 289 8.82 -4.96 1.32
CA GLY A 289 9.46 -6.12 0.69
C GLY A 289 9.12 -7.46 1.34
N ALA A 290 9.52 -8.56 0.68
CA ALA A 290 9.28 -9.93 1.14
C ALA A 290 9.82 -10.21 2.54
N THR A 291 9.21 -11.16 3.23
CA THR A 291 9.58 -11.57 4.60
C THR A 291 10.16 -12.98 4.64
N SER A 292 11.05 -13.23 5.61
CA SER A 292 11.48 -14.60 5.97
C SER A 292 10.83 -15.10 7.27
N ALA A 293 9.81 -14.39 7.79
CA ALA A 293 9.18 -14.76 9.04
C ALA A 293 8.21 -15.93 8.88
N GLY A 294 8.05 -16.73 9.96
CA GLY A 294 6.99 -17.76 10.05
C GLY A 294 7.12 -18.93 9.09
N GLY A 295 8.27 -19.11 8.44
CA GLY A 295 8.52 -20.16 7.45
C GLY A 295 8.40 -19.67 6.00
N ALA A 296 8.12 -18.38 5.76
CA ALA A 296 8.28 -17.81 4.42
C ALA A 296 9.73 -17.90 3.96
N ASP A 297 9.94 -18.24 2.71
CA ASP A 297 11.25 -18.47 2.11
C ASP A 297 11.41 -17.62 0.84
N PRO A 298 11.87 -16.35 1.01
CA PRO A 298 11.99 -15.43 -0.12
C PRO A 298 13.09 -15.87 -1.11
N ASP A 299 14.08 -16.65 -0.67
CA ASP A 299 15.13 -17.16 -1.55
C ASP A 299 14.57 -18.28 -2.46
N PHE A 300 13.74 -19.17 -1.92
CA PHE A 300 13.11 -20.23 -2.70
C PHE A 300 12.17 -19.66 -3.80
N PHE A 301 11.39 -18.63 -3.47
CA PHE A 301 10.45 -18.01 -4.40
C PHE A 301 11.07 -16.94 -5.31
N ASP A 302 12.32 -16.53 -5.07
CA ASP A 302 12.93 -15.35 -5.69
C ASP A 302 12.07 -14.09 -5.49
N SER A 303 11.48 -13.99 -4.27
CA SER A 303 10.46 -12.99 -3.95
C SER A 303 10.95 -11.55 -4.11
N ASN A 304 12.25 -11.30 -3.97
CA ASN A 304 12.83 -9.97 -4.15
C ASN A 304 13.39 -9.73 -5.56
N GLY A 305 13.41 -10.77 -6.42
CA GLY A 305 14.05 -10.69 -7.73
C GLY A 305 15.51 -10.24 -7.64
N PRO A 306 15.95 -9.24 -8.42
CA PRO A 306 17.35 -8.81 -8.42
C PRO A 306 17.76 -7.94 -7.24
N TYR A 307 16.84 -7.61 -6.32
CA TYR A 307 17.04 -6.61 -5.28
C TYR A 307 17.57 -7.22 -3.99
N ARG A 308 18.60 -6.60 -3.40
CA ARG A 308 19.16 -6.97 -2.12
C ARG A 308 18.24 -6.62 -0.95
N GLY A 309 18.26 -7.47 0.10
CA GLY A 309 17.53 -7.24 1.35
C GLY A 309 16.09 -7.74 1.31
N ILE A 310 15.47 -7.72 2.47
CA ILE A 310 14.08 -8.16 2.72
C ILE A 310 13.42 -7.19 3.70
N LYS A 311 12.19 -7.41 4.08
CA LYS A 311 11.50 -6.73 5.18
C LYS A 311 12.43 -6.46 6.35
N ARG A 312 12.43 -5.24 6.88
CA ARG A 312 13.32 -4.66 7.90
C ARG A 312 14.67 -4.17 7.37
N ASP A 313 15.02 -4.35 6.10
CA ASP A 313 16.17 -3.73 5.46
C ASP A 313 15.76 -2.48 4.69
N LEU A 314 16.67 -1.52 4.55
CA LEU A 314 16.50 -0.34 3.71
C LEU A 314 17.29 -0.44 2.38
N TYR A 315 17.80 -1.63 2.06
CA TYR A 315 18.20 -1.97 0.70
C TYR A 315 16.95 -2.13 -0.16
N GLU A 316 17.12 -2.11 -1.47
CA GLU A 316 16.01 -2.10 -2.43
C GLU A 316 14.96 -3.19 -2.14
N GLY A 317 15.37 -4.44 -1.91
CA GLY A 317 14.46 -5.56 -1.66
C GLY A 317 13.58 -5.42 -0.40
N GLY A 318 13.92 -4.51 0.51
CA GLY A 318 13.09 -4.24 1.70
C GLY A 318 12.05 -3.13 1.50
N ILE A 319 12.20 -2.30 0.46
CA ILE A 319 11.39 -1.09 0.26
C ILE A 319 10.80 -0.93 -1.15
N ILE A 320 11.35 -1.57 -2.17
CA ILE A 320 10.73 -1.62 -3.49
C ILE A 320 9.49 -2.52 -3.45
N THR A 321 8.42 -2.10 -4.09
CA THR A 321 7.14 -2.82 -4.06
C THR A 321 6.53 -2.87 -5.46
N PRO A 322 5.80 -3.94 -5.82
CA PRO A 322 4.99 -3.91 -7.03
C PRO A 322 3.98 -2.76 -6.95
N MET A 323 3.74 -2.10 -8.06
CA MET A 323 2.61 -1.21 -8.23
C MET A 323 2.05 -1.32 -9.64
N ILE A 324 0.76 -1.58 -9.74
CA ILE A 324 0.00 -1.67 -10.98
C ILE A 324 -1.21 -0.74 -10.85
N ALA A 325 -1.44 0.10 -11.85
CA ALA A 325 -2.62 0.96 -11.93
C ALA A 325 -3.42 0.66 -13.20
N ARG A 326 -4.72 0.40 -13.06
CA ARG A 326 -5.63 0.12 -14.18
C ARG A 326 -6.82 1.07 -14.14
N TRP A 327 -7.05 1.76 -15.27
CA TRP A 327 -8.22 2.60 -15.50
C TRP A 327 -8.57 2.61 -16.99
N PRO A 328 -9.49 1.74 -17.45
CA PRO A 328 -9.79 1.58 -18.86
C PRO A 328 -10.24 2.87 -19.53
N GLY A 329 -9.60 3.18 -20.66
CA GLY A 329 -9.86 4.40 -21.42
C GLY A 329 -9.13 5.66 -20.90
N LYS A 330 -8.40 5.55 -19.78
CA LYS A 330 -7.56 6.62 -19.22
C LYS A 330 -6.09 6.20 -19.17
N ILE A 331 -5.79 5.03 -18.64
CA ILE A 331 -4.45 4.45 -18.57
C ILE A 331 -4.25 3.54 -19.79
N ALA A 332 -3.13 3.69 -20.49
CA ALA A 332 -2.77 2.85 -21.62
C ALA A 332 -2.47 1.41 -21.14
N PRO A 333 -3.13 0.40 -21.73
CA PRO A 333 -2.96 -0.99 -21.28
C PRO A 333 -1.59 -1.56 -21.68
N GLY A 334 -1.04 -2.44 -20.83
CA GLY A 334 0.18 -3.20 -21.08
C GLY A 334 1.45 -2.33 -21.13
N THR A 335 1.41 -1.14 -20.51
CA THR A 335 2.55 -0.22 -20.44
C THR A 335 3.32 -0.37 -19.14
N ALA A 336 4.55 0.14 -19.14
CA ALA A 336 5.37 0.24 -17.94
C ALA A 336 6.00 1.63 -17.84
N THR A 337 6.29 2.07 -16.61
CA THR A 337 6.99 3.32 -16.32
C THR A 337 8.14 3.08 -15.35
N ASP A 338 9.21 3.85 -15.52
CA ASP A 338 10.34 3.92 -14.58
C ASP A 338 10.28 5.19 -13.70
N HIS A 339 9.15 5.90 -13.70
CA HIS A 339 8.94 7.03 -12.80
C HIS A 339 9.13 6.59 -11.35
N VAL A 340 10.03 7.29 -10.66
CA VAL A 340 10.34 7.04 -9.25
C VAL A 340 9.23 7.63 -8.38
N SER A 341 8.49 6.77 -7.70
CA SER A 341 7.37 7.15 -6.85
C SER A 341 7.37 6.40 -5.54
N GLY A 342 6.62 6.88 -4.56
CA GLY A 342 6.51 6.25 -3.25
C GLY A 342 5.13 6.37 -2.63
N PHE A 343 4.93 5.75 -1.49
CA PHE A 343 3.64 5.74 -0.80
C PHE A 343 3.15 7.13 -0.38
N GLN A 344 4.07 8.06 -0.09
CA GLN A 344 3.73 9.45 0.21
C GLN A 344 3.04 10.16 -0.95
N ASP A 345 3.15 9.64 -2.17
CA ASP A 345 2.61 10.24 -3.39
C ASP A 345 1.11 9.95 -3.59
N LEU A 346 0.54 9.00 -2.82
CA LEU A 346 -0.88 8.66 -2.96
C LEU A 346 -1.79 9.85 -2.63
N MET A 347 -1.53 10.54 -1.52
CA MET A 347 -2.38 11.66 -1.09
C MET A 347 -2.40 12.80 -2.13
N PRO A 348 -1.26 13.34 -2.61
CA PRO A 348 -1.28 14.38 -3.64
C PRO A 348 -1.88 13.88 -4.97
N THR A 349 -1.69 12.61 -5.33
CA THR A 349 -2.31 12.02 -6.53
C THR A 349 -3.83 11.96 -6.41
N MET A 350 -4.35 11.55 -5.25
CA MET A 350 -5.80 11.53 -5.03
C MET A 350 -6.38 12.94 -4.99
N ALA A 351 -5.72 13.89 -4.35
CA ALA A 351 -6.19 15.26 -4.28
C ALA A 351 -6.27 15.91 -5.68
N GLU A 352 -5.25 15.70 -6.52
CA GLU A 352 -5.25 16.17 -7.91
C GLU A 352 -6.36 15.47 -8.74
N LEU A 353 -6.55 14.16 -8.54
CA LEU A 353 -7.57 13.38 -9.24
C LEU A 353 -9.00 13.92 -9.00
N VAL A 354 -9.27 14.41 -7.79
CA VAL A 354 -10.60 14.86 -7.36
C VAL A 354 -10.72 16.37 -7.21
N ASP A 355 -9.70 17.13 -7.61
CA ASP A 355 -9.62 18.59 -7.55
C ASP A 355 -9.94 19.15 -6.15
N THR A 356 -9.17 18.69 -5.14
CA THR A 356 -9.31 19.12 -3.75
C THR A 356 -8.01 19.67 -3.18
N GLN A 357 -8.10 20.42 -2.09
CA GLN A 357 -6.94 21.04 -1.46
C GLN A 357 -6.12 20.03 -0.66
N LEU A 358 -4.81 20.22 -0.69
CA LEU A 358 -3.84 19.44 0.07
C LEU A 358 -3.47 20.15 1.39
N PRO A 359 -3.14 19.38 2.43
CA PRO A 359 -2.41 19.92 3.59
C PRO A 359 -1.06 20.50 3.16
N GLU A 360 -0.58 21.50 3.88
CA GLU A 360 0.77 22.02 3.68
C GLU A 360 1.85 21.05 4.20
N GLY A 361 3.03 21.09 3.61
CA GLY A 361 4.22 20.39 4.10
C GLY A 361 4.25 18.89 3.81
N LEU A 362 3.56 18.43 2.78
CA LEU A 362 3.65 17.04 2.32
C LEU A 362 5.03 16.76 1.70
N ASP A 363 5.46 15.51 1.80
CA ASP A 363 6.69 15.01 1.17
C ASP A 363 6.42 14.37 -0.20
N GLY A 364 5.17 14.03 -0.48
CA GLY A 364 4.73 13.38 -1.71
C GLY A 364 4.51 14.36 -2.85
N ILE A 365 4.64 13.86 -4.08
CA ILE A 365 4.26 14.51 -5.33
C ILE A 365 3.24 13.65 -6.07
N SER A 366 2.37 14.27 -6.87
CA SER A 366 1.38 13.51 -7.62
C SER A 366 2.03 12.72 -8.76
N TYR A 367 1.62 11.45 -8.92
CA TYR A 367 1.93 10.65 -10.10
C TYR A 367 0.74 10.56 -11.08
N LEU A 368 -0.29 11.39 -10.91
CA LEU A 368 -1.44 11.42 -11.83
C LEU A 368 -1.03 11.70 -13.28
N PRO A 369 -0.12 12.64 -13.59
CA PRO A 369 0.35 12.85 -14.95
C PRO A 369 0.97 11.58 -15.58
N THR A 370 1.74 10.80 -14.81
CA THR A 370 2.27 9.51 -15.26
C THR A 370 1.14 8.52 -15.56
N LEU A 371 0.11 8.41 -14.71
CA LEU A 371 -1.05 7.55 -14.95
C LEU A 371 -1.79 7.91 -16.24
N LEU A 372 -1.88 9.20 -16.57
CA LEU A 372 -2.59 9.73 -17.73
C LEU A 372 -1.71 9.86 -18.99
N ASN A 373 -0.48 9.32 -18.95
CA ASN A 373 0.51 9.42 -20.03
C ASN A 373 0.89 10.88 -20.40
N GLN A 374 0.87 11.77 -19.42
CA GLN A 374 1.25 13.18 -19.50
C GLN A 374 2.65 13.38 -18.90
N THR A 375 3.61 12.58 -19.33
CA THR A 375 4.95 12.49 -18.72
C THR A 375 5.77 13.79 -18.79
N ALA A 376 5.43 14.71 -19.68
CA ALA A 376 6.06 16.04 -19.76
C ALA A 376 5.71 16.92 -18.54
N ASP A 377 4.57 16.69 -17.92
CA ASP A 377 4.07 17.45 -16.78
C ASP A 377 4.38 16.75 -15.44
N GLN A 378 5.03 15.56 -15.49
CA GLN A 378 5.36 14.78 -14.31
C GLN A 378 6.52 15.37 -13.53
N GLU A 379 6.24 15.86 -12.34
CA GLU A 379 7.27 16.28 -11.38
C GLU A 379 8.13 15.09 -10.94
N GLN A 380 9.39 15.37 -10.59
CA GLN A 380 10.34 14.37 -10.09
C GLN A 380 10.70 14.69 -8.64
N HIS A 381 10.81 13.66 -7.80
CA HIS A 381 11.35 13.83 -6.46
C HIS A 381 12.80 14.34 -6.51
N ASP A 382 13.12 15.36 -5.70
CA ASP A 382 14.52 15.71 -5.43
C ASP A 382 15.21 14.54 -4.72
N HIS A 383 14.54 13.95 -3.73
CA HIS A 383 14.99 12.75 -3.04
C HIS A 383 13.82 11.98 -2.41
N LEU A 384 14.05 10.70 -2.13
CA LEU A 384 13.23 9.88 -1.24
C LEU A 384 14.00 9.55 0.03
N TYR A 385 13.33 9.51 1.18
CA TYR A 385 13.93 9.28 2.49
C TYR A 385 13.21 8.20 3.28
N TRP A 386 13.99 7.35 3.95
CA TRP A 386 13.50 6.30 4.87
C TRP A 386 14.31 6.28 6.15
N GLU A 387 13.63 6.12 7.29
CA GLU A 387 14.24 5.74 8.56
C GLU A 387 13.47 4.61 9.23
N PHE A 388 14.20 3.77 9.96
CA PHE A 388 13.65 2.65 10.71
C PHE A 388 14.43 2.49 12.02
N SER A 389 13.78 2.77 13.16
CA SER A 389 14.45 2.86 14.47
C SER A 389 14.72 1.52 15.14
N GLU A 390 14.14 0.41 14.64
CA GLU A 390 14.33 -0.92 15.20
C GLU A 390 15.63 -1.57 14.69
N GLN A 391 16.03 -2.70 15.28
CA GLN A 391 17.21 -3.49 14.89
C GLN A 391 18.52 -2.67 14.81
N GLY A 392 18.72 -1.73 15.71
CA GLY A 392 19.92 -0.90 15.76
C GLY A 392 19.83 0.42 15.03
N GLY A 393 18.70 0.70 14.37
CA GLY A 393 18.46 1.92 13.60
C GLY A 393 19.08 1.87 12.21
N LYS A 394 18.29 2.24 11.22
CA LYS A 394 18.70 2.31 9.81
C LYS A 394 18.11 3.56 9.17
N ARG A 395 18.81 4.12 8.18
CA ARG A 395 18.29 5.19 7.32
C ARG A 395 18.79 5.03 5.90
N ALA A 396 18.03 5.52 4.95
CA ALA A 396 18.40 5.53 3.55
C ALA A 396 17.86 6.79 2.86
N LEU A 397 18.55 7.20 1.80
CA LEU A 397 18.13 8.29 0.92
C LEU A 397 18.43 7.88 -0.52
N ARG A 398 17.47 8.13 -1.41
CA ARG A 398 17.66 8.01 -2.85
C ARG A 398 17.53 9.38 -3.51
N ARG A 399 18.51 9.75 -4.34
CA ARG A 399 18.48 10.93 -5.20
C ARG A 399 18.86 10.56 -6.62
N GLY A 400 17.89 10.57 -7.51
CA GLY A 400 18.06 10.05 -8.87
C GLY A 400 18.49 8.59 -8.87
N ASP A 401 19.63 8.29 -9.47
CA ASP A 401 20.22 6.95 -9.54
C ASP A 401 21.07 6.60 -8.30
N TRP A 402 21.33 7.55 -7.41
CA TRP A 402 22.19 7.37 -6.25
C TRP A 402 21.40 7.02 -5.01
N LYS A 403 21.88 6.06 -4.25
CA LYS A 403 21.30 5.66 -2.97
C LYS A 403 22.35 5.56 -1.89
N LEU A 404 22.06 6.21 -0.75
CA LEU A 404 22.78 6.07 0.50
C LEU A 404 22.03 5.12 1.44
N VAL A 405 22.76 4.25 2.10
CA VAL A 405 22.24 3.40 3.20
C VAL A 405 23.18 3.52 4.40
N GLN A 406 22.62 3.67 5.60
CA GLN A 406 23.38 3.62 6.85
C GLN A 406 22.64 2.77 7.87
N THR A 407 23.35 1.80 8.44
CA THR A 407 22.83 0.87 9.45
C THR A 407 23.41 1.17 10.83
N ASN A 408 22.83 0.58 11.88
CA ASN A 408 23.27 0.72 13.27
C ASN A 408 23.36 2.16 13.78
N VAL A 409 22.59 3.09 13.20
CA VAL A 409 22.66 4.52 13.57
C VAL A 409 22.21 4.79 15.00
N GLY A 410 21.41 3.92 15.59
CA GLY A 410 20.99 3.96 17.00
C GLY A 410 22.05 3.39 17.98
N ARG A 411 23.18 2.86 17.50
CA ARG A 411 24.25 2.33 18.33
C ARG A 411 25.29 3.42 18.64
N LYS A 412 26.14 3.16 19.66
CA LYS A 412 27.26 4.07 20.01
C LYS A 412 28.25 4.25 18.87
N GLN A 413 28.42 3.23 18.05
CA GLN A 413 29.26 3.22 16.84
C GLN A 413 28.36 2.83 15.66
N PRO A 414 27.82 3.79 14.91
CA PRO A 414 27.10 3.53 13.67
C PRO A 414 28.00 2.86 12.64
N SER A 415 27.38 2.09 11.73
CA SER A 415 28.10 1.63 10.54
C SER A 415 28.49 2.81 9.66
N PRO A 416 29.56 2.70 8.86
CA PRO A 416 29.83 3.64 7.78
C PRO A 416 28.60 3.80 6.86
N VAL A 417 28.53 4.92 6.17
CA VAL A 417 27.55 5.13 5.10
C VAL A 417 28.00 4.34 3.87
N GLU A 418 27.08 3.67 3.22
CA GLU A 418 27.27 2.95 1.96
C GLU A 418 26.63 3.76 0.82
N LEU A 419 27.26 3.77 -0.38
CA LEU A 419 26.77 4.49 -1.57
C LEU A 419 26.65 3.53 -2.75
N TYR A 420 25.50 3.52 -3.40
CA TYR A 420 25.20 2.68 -4.56
C TYR A 420 24.69 3.48 -5.74
N ASN A 421 24.95 2.99 -6.96
CA ASN A 421 24.35 3.53 -8.20
C ASN A 421 23.31 2.52 -8.71
N LEU A 422 22.05 2.76 -8.47
CA LEU A 422 20.96 1.84 -8.81
C LEU A 422 20.77 1.61 -10.31
N LYS A 423 21.24 2.52 -11.17
CA LYS A 423 21.17 2.33 -12.61
C LYS A 423 22.06 1.20 -13.10
N SER A 424 23.22 1.01 -12.48
CA SER A 424 24.20 0.00 -12.85
C SER A 424 24.30 -1.17 -11.88
N ASP A 425 23.72 -1.05 -10.69
CA ASP A 425 23.85 -2.01 -9.59
C ASP A 425 22.56 -2.08 -8.76
N LEU A 426 21.53 -2.72 -9.34
CA LEU A 426 20.22 -2.93 -8.68
C LEU A 426 20.33 -3.82 -7.43
N ALA A 427 21.39 -4.65 -7.37
CA ALA A 427 21.62 -5.57 -6.25
C ALA A 427 22.37 -4.91 -5.08
N GLU A 428 22.76 -3.63 -5.20
CA GLU A 428 23.53 -2.90 -4.16
C GLU A 428 24.74 -3.72 -3.67
N ALA A 429 25.46 -4.33 -4.62
CA ALA A 429 26.60 -5.22 -4.36
C ALA A 429 27.94 -4.47 -4.28
N ASN A 430 28.03 -3.28 -4.90
CA ASN A 430 29.28 -2.56 -5.07
C ASN A 430 29.21 -1.20 -4.34
N ASP A 431 29.69 -1.15 -3.10
CA ASP A 431 29.79 0.11 -2.35
C ASP A 431 30.84 1.04 -2.97
N LEU A 432 30.37 2.22 -3.39
CA LEU A 432 31.15 3.28 -4.01
C LEU A 432 31.54 4.40 -3.04
N SER A 433 31.22 4.29 -1.75
CA SER A 433 31.41 5.36 -0.75
C SER A 433 32.86 5.83 -0.67
N SER A 434 33.83 4.92 -0.69
CA SER A 434 35.27 5.24 -0.66
C SER A 434 35.79 5.90 -1.93
N LYS A 435 35.09 5.70 -3.06
CA LYS A 435 35.47 6.26 -4.38
C LYS A 435 34.88 7.64 -4.64
N MET A 436 33.79 8.00 -3.95
CA MET A 436 33.02 9.22 -4.19
C MET A 436 32.72 9.99 -2.88
N PRO A 437 33.77 10.37 -2.11
CA PRO A 437 33.58 10.96 -0.79
C PRO A 437 32.83 12.30 -0.79
N GLU A 438 32.98 13.09 -1.85
CA GLU A 438 32.27 14.39 -2.00
C GLU A 438 30.76 14.19 -2.16
N LEU A 439 30.35 13.24 -3.01
CA LEU A 439 28.93 12.88 -3.19
C LEU A 439 28.35 12.28 -1.90
N VAL A 440 29.11 11.44 -1.20
CA VAL A 440 28.69 10.90 0.11
C VAL A 440 28.46 12.03 1.11
N ALA A 441 29.34 13.03 1.17
CA ALA A 441 29.18 14.18 2.07
C ALA A 441 27.92 15.01 1.71
N GLU A 442 27.71 15.31 0.42
CA GLU A 442 26.53 16.01 -0.08
C GLU A 442 25.22 15.29 0.29
N LEU A 443 25.10 14.00 -0.09
CA LEU A 443 23.90 13.22 0.15
C LEU A 443 23.67 12.91 1.64
N THR A 444 24.75 12.82 2.45
CA THR A 444 24.62 12.70 3.91
C THR A 444 24.04 13.95 4.53
N ALA A 445 24.49 15.15 4.09
CA ALA A 445 23.92 16.40 4.57
C ALA A 445 22.43 16.53 4.20
N LEU A 446 22.04 16.09 3.01
CA LEU A 446 20.64 16.04 2.60
C LEU A 446 19.86 15.05 3.47
N MET A 447 20.39 13.83 3.69
CA MET A 447 19.79 12.81 4.55
C MET A 447 19.63 13.27 6.01
N ASP A 448 20.54 14.10 6.52
CA ASP A 448 20.46 14.68 7.86
C ASP A 448 19.35 15.74 7.96
N SER A 449 19.13 16.52 6.90
CA SER A 449 18.11 17.56 6.84
C SER A 449 16.69 17.04 6.55
N ALA A 450 16.57 15.86 5.98
CA ALA A 450 15.29 15.26 5.57
C ALA A 450 14.46 14.67 6.74
N ARG A 451 14.74 15.06 7.99
CA ARG A 451 14.02 14.49 9.14
C ARG A 451 13.86 15.45 10.32
N ILE A 452 12.80 15.21 11.07
CA ILE A 452 12.58 15.81 12.38
C ILE A 452 12.73 14.70 13.43
N PRO A 453 13.52 14.90 14.54
CA PRO A 453 13.66 13.91 15.60
C PRO A 453 12.31 13.50 16.19
N SER A 454 12.14 12.20 16.46
CA SER A 454 10.92 11.66 17.08
C SER A 454 11.20 11.18 18.51
N GLU A 455 10.42 11.66 19.48
CA GLU A 455 10.50 11.17 20.86
C GLU A 455 10.00 9.73 20.99
N THR A 456 9.00 9.34 20.21
CA THR A 456 8.43 7.98 20.24
C THR A 456 9.32 6.99 19.53
N PHE A 457 9.95 7.41 18.44
CA PHE A 457 10.80 6.58 17.57
C PHE A 457 12.20 7.20 17.43
N PRO A 458 12.99 7.28 18.52
CA PRO A 458 14.33 7.83 18.46
C PRO A 458 15.20 6.98 17.52
N LEU A 459 15.81 7.63 16.52
CA LEU A 459 16.64 6.94 15.54
C LEU A 459 18.09 6.82 16.03
N PHE A 460 18.66 7.92 16.51
CA PHE A 460 20.05 7.97 16.94
C PHE A 460 20.24 7.68 18.43
N HIS A 461 21.40 7.17 18.79
CA HIS A 461 21.74 6.84 20.18
C HIS A 461 21.59 8.03 21.15
N HIS A 462 21.94 9.25 20.72
CA HIS A 462 21.83 10.45 21.53
C HIS A 462 20.37 10.89 21.77
N GLU A 463 19.45 10.61 20.84
CA GLU A 463 18.01 10.89 20.97
C GLU A 463 17.39 10.01 22.07
N SER A 464 17.79 8.73 22.16
CA SER A 464 17.31 7.81 23.19
C SER A 464 17.70 8.22 24.62
N LYS A 465 18.83 8.92 24.80
CA LYS A 465 19.31 9.38 26.10
C LYS A 465 18.53 10.59 26.64
N LYS A 466 17.95 11.44 25.78
CA LYS A 466 17.11 12.56 26.22
C LYS A 466 15.85 12.06 26.94
N LYS A 467 15.26 10.97 26.49
CA LYS A 467 14.06 10.36 27.08
C LYS A 467 14.33 9.82 28.50
N SER A 468 15.48 9.20 28.77
CA SER A 468 15.80 8.67 30.09
C SER A 468 16.07 9.75 31.13
N ARG A 469 16.44 10.99 30.72
CA ARG A 469 16.66 12.13 31.63
C ARG A 469 15.38 12.88 31.97
N SER A 470 14.38 12.91 31.05
CA SER A 470 13.09 13.56 31.31
C SER A 470 12.16 12.71 32.20
N THR A 471 12.28 11.37 32.16
CA THR A 471 11.51 10.46 33.03
C THR A 471 12.10 10.29 34.42
N SER A 472 13.34 10.73 34.67
CA SER A 472 13.97 10.72 36.01
C SER A 472 13.86 12.06 36.76
N ALA A 473 13.18 13.06 36.16
CA ALA A 473 13.00 14.41 36.75
C ALA A 473 11.53 14.73 37.14
N ASN A 474 10.63 13.72 37.13
CA ASN A 474 9.25 13.84 37.65
C ASN A 474 9.00 12.88 38.81
#